data_34a60a87b0fa2bb161c05f8db015b4f3
#
_entry.id   34a60a87b0fa2bb161c05f8db015b4f3
#
_cell.length_a   1.000
_cell.length_b   1.000
_cell.length_c   1.000
_cell.angle_alpha   90.00
_cell.angle_beta   90.00
_cell.angle_gamma   90.00
#
_symmetry.space_group_name_H-M   'P 1'
#
loop_
_entity.id
_entity.type
_entity.pdbx_description
1 polymer ?
#
loop_
_entity_poly.entity_id
_entity_poly.type
_entity_poly.pdbx_seq_one_letter_code
_entity_poly.pdbx_strand_id
1 'polypeptide(L)'
;MKKNIFLLLIFSTSLLLTGCVDKNKNDESHAFVDEGNGEEDAVNTLQVGSKYKIVGPMDELKDAVIDILDSNYWPDTLLSSEELAERTGISENMYDDYMAEYQHTEAGIDMMIIVKAKEGEIQTVERYLNEYRELLLNIYSNQPQNRAKISASRIETIENYVCYIQLGADISSLEKQGNDAMLAHCQQENERALDIIEKRILDT
;
A
#
# COMPACT_ATOMS: atom_id res chain seq x y z
N MET A 1 39.45 11.07 16.73
CA MET A 1 38.88 12.32 16.19
C MET A 1 38.99 12.30 14.68
N LYS A 2 37.88 12.03 13.97
CA LYS A 2 37.68 12.39 12.55
C LYS A 2 36.16 12.55 12.37
N LYS A 3 35.72 13.78 12.21
CA LYS A 3 34.36 14.17 11.88
C LYS A 3 34.14 13.92 10.39
N ASN A 4 33.17 13.09 10.01
CA ASN A 4 32.67 13.08 8.65
C ASN A 4 31.32 13.83 8.63
N ILE A 5 31.39 14.99 8.00
CA ILE A 5 30.26 15.83 7.65
C ILE A 5 29.64 15.24 6.39
N PHE A 6 28.40 14.80 6.49
CA PHE A 6 27.63 14.40 5.32
C PHE A 6 26.90 15.62 4.79
N LEU A 7 27.31 16.07 3.63
CA LEU A 7 26.84 17.27 2.95
C LEU A 7 25.52 16.94 2.21
N LEU A 8 24.43 17.57 2.66
CA LEU A 8 23.12 17.51 2.01
C LEU A 8 23.16 18.43 0.78
N LEU A 9 23.07 17.87 -0.41
CA LEU A 9 22.90 18.61 -1.67
C LEU A 9 21.41 18.71 -1.99
N ILE A 10 20.87 19.89 -1.72
CA ILE A 10 19.53 20.31 -2.17
C ILE A 10 19.66 20.80 -3.61
N PHE A 11 19.09 20.09 -4.57
CA PHE A 11 18.91 20.60 -5.93
C PHE A 11 17.48 21.14 -6.07
N SER A 12 17.39 22.46 -6.01
CA SER A 12 16.22 23.24 -6.44
C SER A 12 16.42 23.60 -7.92
N THR A 13 15.56 23.11 -8.81
CA THR A 13 15.41 23.66 -10.16
C THR A 13 13.96 23.92 -10.46
N SER A 14 13.60 25.19 -10.30
CA SER A 14 12.38 25.77 -10.87
C SER A 14 12.56 25.93 -12.39
N LEU A 15 11.64 25.39 -13.18
CA LEU A 15 11.48 25.79 -14.57
C LEU A 15 10.01 26.12 -14.84
N LEU A 16 9.77 27.44 -14.96
CA LEU A 16 8.53 28.01 -15.48
C LEU A 16 8.60 27.96 -17.02
N LEU A 17 7.61 27.39 -17.67
CA LEU A 17 7.31 27.69 -19.07
C LEU A 17 5.79 27.84 -19.25
N THR A 18 5.42 29.08 -19.48
CA THR A 18 4.14 29.56 -20.01
C THR A 18 4.04 29.28 -21.51
N GLY A 19 2.86 28.83 -21.98
CA GLY A 19 2.54 28.73 -23.41
C GLY A 19 1.05 28.63 -23.64
N CYS A 20 0.53 29.63 -24.30
CA CYS A 20 -0.88 29.94 -24.57
C CYS A 20 -1.60 29.01 -25.56
N VAL A 21 -2.89 28.83 -25.30
CA VAL A 21 -4.08 29.02 -26.18
C VAL A 21 -4.00 28.57 -27.63
N ASP A 22 -4.94 27.67 -28.03
CA ASP A 22 -5.88 27.99 -29.13
C ASP A 22 -7.17 27.14 -29.06
N LYS A 23 -8.29 27.84 -29.32
CA LYS A 23 -9.64 27.31 -29.52
C LYS A 23 -9.78 26.86 -30.96
N ASN A 24 -10.38 25.72 -31.24
CA ASN A 24 -11.34 25.64 -32.34
C ASN A 24 -12.39 24.54 -32.15
N LYS A 25 -13.63 24.93 -32.43
CA LYS A 25 -14.82 24.12 -32.60
C LYS A 25 -14.77 23.34 -33.91
N ASN A 26 -15.34 22.13 -33.95
CA ASN A 26 -16.47 21.83 -34.83
C ASN A 26 -16.99 20.40 -34.61
N ASP A 27 -18.32 20.32 -34.70
CA ASP A 27 -19.19 19.15 -34.78
C ASP A 27 -18.78 18.14 -35.86
N GLU A 28 -19.05 16.86 -35.65
CA GLU A 28 -20.01 16.10 -36.47
C GLU A 28 -20.07 14.63 -36.02
N SER A 29 -21.32 14.18 -35.92
CA SER A 29 -21.78 12.83 -35.66
C SER A 29 -21.36 11.81 -36.72
N HIS A 30 -20.91 10.62 -36.33
CA HIS A 30 -21.17 9.38 -37.07
C HIS A 30 -21.33 8.18 -36.14
N ALA A 31 -22.55 7.66 -36.18
CA ALA A 31 -22.88 6.35 -35.62
C ALA A 31 -22.22 5.26 -36.49
N PHE A 32 -21.53 4.31 -35.86
CA PHE A 32 -21.24 3.01 -36.42
C PHE A 32 -21.70 1.94 -35.46
N VAL A 33 -22.65 1.15 -35.93
CA VAL A 33 -23.07 -0.10 -35.34
C VAL A 33 -22.13 -1.17 -35.90
N ASP A 34 -21.43 -1.92 -35.05
CA ASP A 34 -20.87 -3.21 -35.45
C ASP A 34 -21.17 -4.27 -34.39
N GLU A 35 -21.86 -5.33 -34.83
CA GLU A 35 -22.16 -6.52 -34.03
C GLU A 35 -20.94 -7.43 -34.03
N GLY A 36 -20.40 -7.73 -32.84
CA GLY A 36 -19.35 -8.73 -32.66
C GLY A 36 -19.52 -9.46 -31.33
N ASN A 37 -20.01 -10.69 -31.37
CA ASN A 37 -20.05 -11.63 -30.24
C ASN A 37 -18.64 -11.87 -29.68
N GLY A 38 -18.45 -11.60 -28.39
CA GLY A 38 -17.32 -12.05 -27.60
C GLY A 38 -17.78 -12.22 -26.15
N GLU A 39 -17.54 -13.40 -25.58
CA GLU A 39 -17.85 -13.72 -24.20
C GLU A 39 -17.15 -12.71 -23.28
N GLU A 40 -17.96 -11.92 -22.56
CA GLU A 40 -17.47 -10.96 -21.58
C GLU A 40 -17.29 -11.68 -20.22
N ASP A 41 -16.06 -11.75 -19.76
CA ASP A 41 -15.77 -11.97 -18.33
C ASP A 41 -16.48 -10.86 -17.55
N ALA A 42 -17.32 -11.24 -16.60
CA ALA A 42 -18.15 -10.35 -15.82
C ALA A 42 -17.29 -9.45 -14.91
N VAL A 43 -16.90 -8.31 -15.43
CA VAL A 43 -16.28 -7.23 -14.63
C VAL A 43 -17.38 -6.63 -13.77
N ASN A 44 -17.27 -6.79 -12.45
CA ASN A 44 -18.22 -6.26 -11.49
C ASN A 44 -18.08 -4.73 -11.42
N THR A 45 -18.97 -4.01 -12.11
CA THR A 45 -18.94 -2.54 -12.18
C THR A 45 -19.90 -1.97 -11.15
N LEU A 46 -19.36 -1.38 -10.09
CA LEU A 46 -20.13 -0.64 -9.11
C LEU A 46 -20.28 0.83 -9.54
N GLN A 47 -21.50 1.30 -9.65
CA GLN A 47 -21.80 2.68 -10.00
C GLN A 47 -21.82 3.57 -8.75
N VAL A 48 -20.81 4.44 -8.63
CA VAL A 48 -20.76 5.50 -7.60
C VAL A 48 -20.79 6.85 -8.30
N GLY A 49 -21.97 7.49 -8.34
CA GLY A 49 -22.16 8.73 -9.08
C GLY A 49 -21.98 8.55 -10.60
N SER A 50 -21.66 9.57 -11.35
CA SER A 50 -21.48 9.52 -12.82
C SER A 50 -20.14 8.93 -13.29
N LYS A 51 -19.40 8.20 -12.42
CA LYS A 51 -18.13 7.54 -12.77
C LYS A 51 -18.19 6.06 -12.37
N TYR A 52 -17.89 5.18 -13.31
CA TYR A 52 -17.69 3.76 -13.06
C TYR A 52 -16.29 3.57 -12.48
N LYS A 53 -16.20 2.97 -11.28
CA LYS A 53 -14.94 2.48 -10.72
C LYS A 53 -14.85 0.99 -11.04
N ILE A 54 -13.85 0.57 -11.78
CA ILE A 54 -13.52 -0.85 -11.92
C ILE A 54 -12.85 -1.26 -10.62
N VAL A 55 -13.45 -2.18 -9.89
CA VAL A 55 -12.91 -2.70 -8.63
C VAL A 55 -12.19 -4.01 -8.96
N GLY A 56 -10.88 -4.02 -8.76
CA GLY A 56 -10.06 -5.22 -8.93
C GLY A 56 -9.98 -6.05 -7.64
N PRO A 57 -9.47 -7.29 -7.70
CA PRO A 57 -9.31 -8.15 -6.53
C PRO A 57 -8.50 -7.50 -5.40
N MET A 58 -7.50 -6.69 -5.72
CA MET A 58 -6.70 -5.96 -4.72
C MET A 58 -7.50 -4.87 -4.01
N ASP A 59 -8.38 -4.16 -4.73
CA ASP A 59 -9.29 -3.17 -4.12
C ASP A 59 -10.27 -3.85 -3.16
N GLU A 60 -10.77 -5.05 -3.49
CA GLU A 60 -11.68 -5.82 -2.63
C GLU A 60 -10.99 -6.26 -1.33
N LEU A 61 -9.72 -6.65 -1.39
CA LEU A 61 -8.92 -6.98 -0.20
C LEU A 61 -8.74 -5.75 0.68
N LYS A 62 -8.38 -4.62 0.08
CA LYS A 62 -8.23 -3.35 0.79
C LYS A 62 -9.54 -2.92 1.45
N ASP A 63 -10.63 -2.89 0.69
CA ASP A 63 -11.94 -2.47 1.19
C ASP A 63 -12.39 -3.36 2.36
N ALA A 64 -12.13 -4.67 2.31
CA ALA A 64 -12.43 -5.58 3.41
C ALA A 64 -11.62 -5.28 4.69
N VAL A 65 -10.36 -4.87 4.56
CA VAL A 65 -9.55 -4.42 5.71
C VAL A 65 -10.06 -3.10 6.26
N ILE A 66 -10.41 -2.14 5.41
CA ILE A 66 -11.01 -0.87 5.82
C ILE A 66 -12.31 -1.13 6.59
N ASP A 67 -13.18 -2.00 6.08
CA ASP A 67 -14.47 -2.32 6.73
C ASP A 67 -14.29 -2.93 8.13
N ILE A 68 -13.27 -3.78 8.36
CA ILE A 68 -13.06 -4.43 9.65
C ILE A 68 -12.33 -3.55 10.67
N LEU A 69 -11.45 -2.65 10.20
CA LEU A 69 -10.67 -1.76 11.05
C LEU A 69 -11.33 -0.40 11.26
N ASP A 70 -12.20 0.04 10.33
CA ASP A 70 -12.91 1.30 10.37
C ASP A 70 -11.96 2.49 10.67
N SER A 71 -12.20 3.24 11.73
CA SER A 71 -11.39 4.39 12.13
C SER A 71 -9.92 4.04 12.49
N ASN A 72 -9.59 2.76 12.64
CA ASN A 72 -8.24 2.29 12.92
C ASN A 72 -7.42 1.97 11.65
N TYR A 73 -7.99 2.13 10.46
CA TYR A 73 -7.25 2.06 9.21
C TYR A 73 -6.71 3.45 8.85
N TRP A 74 -5.40 3.65 8.93
CA TRP A 74 -4.76 4.95 8.75
C TRP A 74 -3.91 5.13 7.48
N PRO A 75 -3.51 4.10 6.74
CA PRO A 75 -2.91 4.31 5.43
C PRO A 75 -3.85 5.12 4.52
N ASP A 76 -3.33 6.15 3.83
CA ASP A 76 -4.12 7.12 3.08
C ASP A 76 -3.51 7.46 1.71
N THR A 77 -2.31 6.97 1.45
CA THR A 77 -1.55 7.28 0.25
C THR A 77 -1.06 6.02 -0.44
N LEU A 78 -1.46 5.85 -1.70
CA LEU A 78 -1.02 4.74 -2.54
C LEU A 78 0.47 4.87 -2.89
N LEU A 79 1.21 3.77 -2.87
CA LEU A 79 2.52 3.67 -3.49
C LEU A 79 2.37 3.29 -4.96
N SER A 80 3.05 4.02 -5.83
CA SER A 80 3.27 3.59 -7.21
C SER A 80 4.20 2.37 -7.26
N SER A 81 4.24 1.66 -8.41
CA SER A 81 5.16 0.55 -8.61
C SER A 81 6.63 0.96 -8.47
N GLU A 82 6.98 2.17 -8.90
CA GLU A 82 8.31 2.75 -8.76
C GLU A 82 8.64 3.00 -7.27
N GLU A 83 7.73 3.62 -6.51
CA GLU A 83 7.93 3.85 -5.07
C GLU A 83 7.98 2.54 -4.26
N LEU A 84 7.17 1.54 -4.63
CA LEU A 84 7.25 0.21 -4.02
C LEU A 84 8.64 -0.40 -4.24
N ALA A 85 9.15 -0.34 -5.48
CA ALA A 85 10.47 -0.85 -5.81
C ALA A 85 11.59 -0.08 -5.09
N GLU A 86 11.52 1.25 -5.02
CA GLU A 86 12.50 2.07 -4.32
C GLU A 86 12.55 1.78 -2.81
N ARG A 87 11.39 1.57 -2.18
CA ARG A 87 11.33 1.34 -0.73
C ARG A 87 11.70 -0.07 -0.33
N THR A 88 11.24 -1.07 -1.10
CA THR A 88 11.30 -2.48 -0.70
C THR A 88 12.24 -3.33 -1.55
N GLY A 89 12.56 -2.88 -2.78
CA GLY A 89 13.25 -3.68 -3.78
C GLY A 89 12.32 -4.56 -4.64
N ILE A 90 11.02 -4.58 -4.37
CA ILE A 90 10.04 -5.37 -5.11
C ILE A 90 9.69 -4.67 -6.42
N SER A 91 10.12 -5.22 -7.55
CA SER A 91 9.93 -4.66 -8.89
C SER A 91 8.84 -5.40 -9.68
N GLU A 92 8.31 -4.76 -10.73
CA GLU A 92 7.17 -5.24 -11.53
C GLU A 92 7.34 -6.63 -12.16
N ASN A 93 8.58 -7.07 -12.37
CA ASN A 93 8.84 -8.43 -12.88
C ASN A 93 8.55 -9.52 -11.84
N MET A 94 8.38 -9.21 -10.55
CA MET A 94 8.20 -10.16 -9.45
C MET A 94 6.74 -10.46 -9.13
N TYR A 95 5.79 -9.67 -9.63
CA TYR A 95 4.37 -9.81 -9.28
C TYR A 95 3.45 -9.69 -10.51
N ASP A 96 2.24 -10.20 -10.36
CA ASP A 96 1.15 -10.03 -11.32
C ASP A 96 0.28 -8.83 -10.96
N ASP A 97 0.12 -8.57 -9.65
CA ASP A 97 -0.68 -7.46 -9.12
C ASP A 97 -0.18 -7.07 -7.73
N TYR A 98 -0.49 -5.85 -7.29
CA TYR A 98 -0.17 -5.39 -5.94
C TYR A 98 -1.13 -4.30 -5.47
N MET A 99 -1.23 -4.17 -4.15
CA MET A 99 -1.79 -3.02 -3.48
C MET A 99 -0.82 -2.61 -2.38
N ALA A 100 -0.49 -1.33 -2.32
CA ALA A 100 0.37 -0.79 -1.29
C ALA A 100 -0.09 0.62 -0.90
N GLU A 101 -0.36 0.81 0.38
CA GLU A 101 -0.70 2.10 0.97
C GLU A 101 0.11 2.36 2.23
N TYR A 102 0.42 3.61 2.46
CA TYR A 102 1.09 4.08 3.68
C TYR A 102 0.44 5.34 4.22
N GLN A 103 0.65 5.62 5.49
CA GLN A 103 0.20 6.85 6.12
C GLN A 103 1.14 8.00 5.76
N HIS A 104 0.62 9.03 5.08
CA HIS A 104 1.40 10.20 4.67
C HIS A 104 1.44 11.27 5.76
N THR A 105 2.11 10.98 6.90
CA THR A 105 2.36 11.96 7.97
C THR A 105 3.78 11.84 8.49
N GLU A 106 4.34 12.93 9.04
CA GLU A 106 5.69 12.92 9.62
C GLU A 106 5.83 11.93 10.82
N ALA A 107 4.74 11.66 11.51
CA ALA A 107 4.73 10.80 12.70
C ALA A 107 4.17 9.41 12.45
N GLY A 108 3.44 9.22 11.36
CA GLY A 108 2.73 7.96 11.06
C GLY A 108 3.55 7.04 10.18
N ILE A 109 3.49 5.76 10.50
CA ILE A 109 4.18 4.72 9.74
C ILE A 109 3.27 3.53 9.44
N ASP A 110 1.95 3.69 9.62
CA ASP A 110 1.01 2.63 9.25
C ASP A 110 1.13 2.34 7.76
N MET A 111 1.18 1.05 7.42
CA MET A 111 1.41 0.60 6.06
C MET A 111 0.75 -0.76 5.82
N MET A 112 0.19 -0.93 4.64
CA MET A 112 -0.29 -2.21 4.15
C MET A 112 0.24 -2.43 2.73
N ILE A 113 0.91 -3.57 2.51
CA ILE A 113 1.39 -4.01 1.21
C ILE A 113 0.87 -5.43 0.99
N ILE A 114 0.17 -5.66 -0.11
CA ILE A 114 -0.26 -6.97 -0.58
C ILE A 114 0.28 -7.15 -1.99
N VAL A 115 1.08 -8.18 -2.20
CA VAL A 115 1.71 -8.48 -3.49
C VAL A 115 1.26 -9.86 -3.95
N LYS A 116 0.58 -9.94 -5.10
CA LYS A 116 0.32 -11.20 -5.79
C LYS A 116 1.58 -11.59 -6.57
N ALA A 117 2.45 -12.35 -5.91
CA ALA A 117 3.74 -12.72 -6.46
C ALA A 117 3.62 -13.73 -7.61
N LYS A 118 4.47 -13.60 -8.62
CA LYS A 118 4.61 -14.60 -9.68
C LYS A 118 5.16 -15.91 -9.14
N GLU A 119 4.85 -16.98 -9.84
CA GLU A 119 5.43 -18.30 -9.54
C GLU A 119 6.97 -18.21 -9.49
N GLY A 120 7.56 -18.70 -8.40
CA GLY A 120 9.01 -18.65 -8.16
C GLY A 120 9.51 -17.37 -7.48
N GLU A 121 8.72 -16.30 -7.38
CA GLU A 121 9.13 -15.03 -6.75
C GLU A 121 8.60 -14.85 -5.30
N ILE A 122 7.72 -15.71 -4.83
CA ILE A 122 7.12 -15.60 -3.47
C ILE A 122 8.19 -15.43 -2.40
N GLN A 123 9.20 -16.31 -2.36
CA GLN A 123 10.26 -16.23 -1.36
C GLN A 123 11.14 -14.99 -1.52
N THR A 124 11.32 -14.49 -2.75
CA THR A 124 12.06 -13.27 -3.02
C THR A 124 11.31 -12.06 -2.47
N VAL A 125 10.00 -11.96 -2.72
CA VAL A 125 9.14 -10.89 -2.21
C VAL A 125 9.09 -10.92 -0.68
N GLU A 126 8.89 -12.10 -0.07
CA GLU A 126 8.90 -12.28 1.38
C GLU A 126 10.22 -11.82 2.02
N ARG A 127 11.35 -12.18 1.41
CA ARG A 127 12.69 -11.76 1.87
C ARG A 127 12.84 -10.24 1.80
N TYR A 128 12.42 -9.60 0.72
CA TYR A 128 12.50 -8.15 0.58
C TYR A 128 11.65 -7.41 1.60
N LEU A 129 10.45 -7.88 1.89
CA LEU A 129 9.60 -7.29 2.94
C LEU A 129 10.22 -7.47 4.33
N ASN A 130 10.87 -8.61 4.61
CA ASN A 130 11.61 -8.79 5.86
C ASN A 130 12.82 -7.84 5.96
N GLU A 131 13.60 -7.68 4.89
CA GLU A 131 14.72 -6.74 4.85
C GLU A 131 14.24 -5.29 5.04
N TYR A 132 13.11 -4.92 4.42
CA TYR A 132 12.47 -3.62 4.62
C TYR A 132 12.04 -3.41 6.07
N ARG A 133 11.41 -4.39 6.71
CA ARG A 133 11.04 -4.33 8.13
C ARG A 133 12.26 -4.10 9.02
N GLU A 134 13.35 -4.83 8.80
CA GLU A 134 14.59 -4.66 9.56
C GLU A 134 15.20 -3.26 9.36
N LEU A 135 15.13 -2.72 8.14
CA LEU A 135 15.54 -1.33 7.86
C LEU A 135 14.72 -0.34 8.68
N LEU A 136 13.39 -0.50 8.73
CA LEU A 136 12.50 0.36 9.52
C LEU A 136 12.79 0.26 11.02
N LEU A 137 13.05 -0.93 11.57
CA LEU A 137 13.45 -1.11 12.97
C LEU A 137 14.72 -0.33 13.32
N ASN A 138 15.67 -0.26 12.40
CA ASN A 138 16.90 0.52 12.59
C ASN A 138 16.63 2.03 12.53
N ILE A 139 15.85 2.50 11.55
CA ILE A 139 15.51 3.92 11.36
C ILE A 139 14.74 4.44 12.59
N TYR A 140 13.75 3.70 13.06
CA TYR A 140 12.86 4.11 14.14
C TYR A 140 13.28 3.59 15.52
N SER A 141 14.54 3.18 15.70
CA SER A 141 15.05 2.58 16.93
C SER A 141 14.82 3.41 18.20
N ASN A 142 14.78 4.75 18.07
CA ASN A 142 14.60 5.71 19.17
C ASN A 142 13.16 6.26 19.27
N GLN A 143 12.20 5.70 18.56
CA GLN A 143 10.81 6.14 18.54
C GLN A 143 9.90 5.00 19.04
N PRO A 144 9.52 4.99 20.34
CA PRO A 144 8.85 3.83 20.95
C PRO A 144 7.55 3.41 20.27
N GLN A 145 6.70 4.37 19.87
CA GLN A 145 5.45 4.09 19.17
C GLN A 145 5.69 3.44 17.80
N ASN A 146 6.54 4.05 16.99
CA ASN A 146 6.87 3.53 15.66
C ASN A 146 7.54 2.16 15.77
N ARG A 147 8.45 2.01 16.72
CA ARG A 147 9.09 0.71 16.98
C ARG A 147 8.08 -0.37 17.39
N ALA A 148 7.07 -0.03 18.21
CA ALA A 148 6.01 -0.97 18.59
C ALA A 148 5.23 -1.43 17.35
N LYS A 149 4.82 -0.51 16.46
CA LYS A 149 4.12 -0.81 15.21
C LYS A 149 4.94 -1.72 14.30
N ILE A 150 6.22 -1.39 14.07
CA ILE A 150 7.10 -2.20 13.23
C ILE A 150 7.34 -3.58 13.85
N SER A 151 7.57 -3.65 15.17
CA SER A 151 7.77 -4.92 15.87
C SER A 151 6.53 -5.81 15.87
N ALA A 152 5.34 -5.21 15.84
CA ALA A 152 4.06 -5.91 15.74
C ALA A 152 3.72 -6.30 14.29
N SER A 153 4.40 -5.75 13.28
CA SER A 153 4.06 -6.01 11.88
C SER A 153 4.17 -7.49 11.52
N ARG A 154 3.32 -7.90 10.60
CA ARG A 154 3.25 -9.29 10.12
C ARG A 154 3.63 -9.35 8.65
N ILE A 155 4.38 -10.39 8.31
CA ILE A 155 4.60 -10.79 6.93
C ILE A 155 4.04 -12.20 6.83
N GLU A 156 3.02 -12.37 5.99
CA GLU A 156 2.31 -13.64 5.82
C GLU A 156 2.12 -13.95 4.35
N THR A 157 2.35 -15.21 3.99
CA THR A 157 2.11 -15.71 2.63
C THR A 157 0.86 -16.57 2.63
N ILE A 158 -0.13 -16.17 1.83
CA ILE A 158 -1.40 -16.85 1.65
C ILE A 158 -1.48 -17.21 0.16
N GLU A 159 -1.31 -18.47 -0.19
CA GLU A 159 -1.14 -18.95 -1.56
C GLU A 159 0.01 -18.21 -2.27
N ASN A 160 -0.28 -17.39 -3.29
CA ASN A 160 0.71 -16.56 -3.99
C ASN A 160 0.64 -15.08 -3.58
N TYR A 161 -0.11 -14.73 -2.55
CA TYR A 161 -0.14 -13.39 -1.99
C TYR A 161 0.83 -13.29 -0.82
N VAL A 162 1.74 -12.32 -0.89
CA VAL A 162 2.63 -11.97 0.22
C VAL A 162 2.17 -10.65 0.80
N CYS A 163 1.74 -10.68 2.06
CA CYS A 163 1.16 -9.55 2.77
C CYS A 163 2.15 -9.01 3.80
N TYR A 164 2.38 -7.70 3.80
CA TYR A 164 3.04 -6.97 4.88
C TYR A 164 2.05 -6.02 5.51
N ILE A 165 1.71 -6.27 6.79
CA ILE A 165 0.74 -5.51 7.55
C ILE A 165 1.43 -4.85 8.73
N GLN A 166 1.42 -3.53 8.78
CA GLN A 166 2.01 -2.69 9.82
C GLN A 166 1.01 -1.60 10.18
N LEU A 167 0.07 -1.94 11.03
CA LEU A 167 -1.04 -1.08 11.43
C LEU A 167 -1.04 -0.91 12.96
N GLY A 168 -1.76 0.07 13.46
CA GLY A 168 -1.84 0.32 14.89
C GLY A 168 -2.60 1.59 15.24
N ALA A 169 -2.94 2.42 14.24
CA ALA A 169 -3.65 3.69 14.42
C ALA A 169 -3.01 4.56 15.54
N ASP A 170 -3.82 5.21 16.37
CA ASP A 170 -3.33 6.03 17.48
C ASP A 170 -3.06 5.20 18.75
N ILE A 171 -1.80 4.95 19.02
CA ILE A 171 -1.34 4.26 20.24
C ILE A 171 -0.76 5.20 21.30
N SER A 172 -0.88 6.52 21.11
CA SER A 172 -0.33 7.52 22.04
C SER A 172 -0.89 7.40 23.45
N SER A 173 -2.17 7.05 23.58
CA SER A 173 -2.83 6.81 24.87
C SER A 173 -2.29 5.62 25.62
N LEU A 174 -1.64 4.67 24.94
CA LEU A 174 -1.04 3.46 25.50
C LEU A 174 0.39 3.65 26.00
N GLU A 175 1.05 4.77 25.68
CA GLU A 175 2.44 5.04 26.12
C GLU A 175 2.61 4.90 27.63
N LYS A 176 1.62 5.40 28.39
CA LYS A 176 1.64 5.31 29.87
C LYS A 176 1.52 3.89 30.42
N GLN A 177 1.02 2.96 29.60
CA GLN A 177 0.88 1.55 29.95
C GLN A 177 2.14 0.74 29.57
N GLY A 178 3.04 1.35 28.79
CA GLY A 178 4.32 0.77 28.41
C GLY A 178 4.33 0.11 27.02
N ASN A 179 5.54 -0.30 26.61
CA ASN A 179 5.76 -0.86 25.26
C ASN A 179 4.95 -2.13 24.99
N ASP A 180 4.75 -2.99 25.99
CA ASP A 180 4.02 -4.24 25.81
C ASP A 180 2.55 -4.00 25.47
N ALA A 181 1.93 -2.96 26.05
CA ALA A 181 0.55 -2.58 25.74
C ALA A 181 0.42 -2.04 24.31
N MET A 182 1.36 -1.20 23.87
CA MET A 182 1.41 -0.70 22.49
C MET A 182 1.61 -1.83 21.50
N LEU A 183 2.55 -2.74 21.79
CA LEU A 183 2.85 -3.91 20.95
C LEU A 183 1.62 -4.80 20.81
N ALA A 184 0.97 -5.15 21.93
CA ALA A 184 -0.20 -6.02 21.92
C ALA A 184 -1.37 -5.43 21.13
N HIS A 185 -1.60 -4.13 21.25
CA HIS A 185 -2.63 -3.44 20.46
C HIS A 185 -2.34 -3.53 18.95
N CYS A 186 -1.12 -3.19 18.54
CA CYS A 186 -0.75 -3.27 17.12
C CYS A 186 -0.80 -4.71 16.58
N GLN A 187 -0.41 -5.71 17.38
CA GLN A 187 -0.56 -7.12 17.02
C GLN A 187 -2.01 -7.49 16.76
N GLN A 188 -2.93 -7.05 17.62
CA GLN A 188 -4.36 -7.30 17.45
C GLN A 188 -4.91 -6.69 16.16
N GLU A 189 -4.56 -5.44 15.83
CA GLU A 189 -5.02 -4.80 14.60
C GLU A 189 -4.44 -5.50 13.35
N ASN A 190 -3.17 -5.90 13.38
CA ASN A 190 -2.54 -6.65 12.29
C ASN A 190 -3.19 -8.03 12.08
N GLU A 191 -3.50 -8.77 13.15
CA GLU A 191 -4.20 -10.06 13.06
C GLU A 191 -5.60 -9.90 12.46
N ARG A 192 -6.37 -8.90 12.89
CA ARG A 192 -7.70 -8.63 12.32
C ARG A 192 -7.65 -8.36 10.82
N ALA A 193 -6.63 -7.61 10.37
CA ALA A 193 -6.43 -7.33 8.95
C ALA A 193 -6.06 -8.61 8.19
N LEU A 194 -5.16 -9.42 8.72
CA LEU A 194 -4.73 -10.68 8.09
C LEU A 194 -5.87 -11.70 8.01
N ASP A 195 -6.63 -11.87 9.09
CA ASP A 195 -7.75 -12.80 9.13
C ASP A 195 -8.77 -12.52 8.02
N ILE A 196 -9.09 -11.25 7.75
CA ILE A 196 -10.04 -10.90 6.68
C ILE A 196 -9.42 -11.04 5.29
N ILE A 197 -8.13 -10.74 5.12
CA ILE A 197 -7.39 -10.94 3.86
C ILE A 197 -7.36 -12.44 3.53
N GLU A 198 -6.93 -13.28 4.49
CA GLU A 198 -6.88 -14.73 4.32
C GLU A 198 -8.24 -15.29 3.91
N LYS A 199 -9.28 -14.91 4.65
CA LYS A 199 -10.64 -15.32 4.35
C LYS A 199 -11.05 -14.94 2.92
N ARG A 200 -10.75 -13.73 2.46
CA ARG A 200 -11.10 -13.27 1.12
C ARG A 200 -10.35 -14.02 0.03
N ILE A 201 -9.07 -14.31 0.25
CA ILE A 201 -8.24 -15.05 -0.72
C ILE A 201 -8.72 -16.51 -0.83
N LEU A 202 -9.03 -17.15 0.30
CA LEU A 202 -9.42 -18.57 0.31
C LEU A 202 -10.88 -18.82 -0.08
N ASP A 203 -11.76 -17.81 0.01
CA ASP A 203 -13.17 -17.91 -0.38
C ASP A 203 -13.40 -17.62 -1.88
N THR A 204 -12.34 -17.27 -2.65
CA THR A 204 -12.39 -16.98 -4.09
C THR A 204 -12.08 -18.23 -4.92
#